data_34d94268e6cb51aebb0fe6bb3ad79229
#
_entry.id   34d94268e6cb51aebb0fe6bb3ad79229
#
_cell.length_a   1.000
_cell.length_b   1.000
_cell.length_c   1.000
_cell.angle_alpha   90.00
_cell.angle_beta   90.00
_cell.angle_gamma   90.00
#
_symmetry.space_group_name_H-M   'P 1'
#
loop_
_entity.id
_entity.type
_entity.pdbx_description
1 polymer ?
#
loop_
_entity_poly.entity_id
_entity_poly.type
_entity_poly.pdbx_seq_one_letter_code
_entity_poly.pdbx_strand_id
1 'polypeptide(L)' 'MTTESILEVLGYANGNDRAVRVVLRDGTEVIGTPSSVDTHLTAYEVFLRPAGDDDTEIGISLAAIVSAEMV' A
#
# COMPACT_ATOMS: atom_id res chain seq x y z
N MET A 1 3.21 9.26 9.80
CA MET A 1 4.34 8.92 8.91
C MET A 1 4.41 9.93 7.77
N THR A 2 5.61 10.17 7.28
CA THR A 2 5.79 10.98 6.08
C THR A 2 5.47 10.16 4.84
N THR A 3 5.17 10.83 3.73
CA THR A 3 4.96 10.16 2.45
C THR A 3 6.19 9.33 2.05
N GLU A 4 7.38 9.87 2.29
CA GLU A 4 8.62 9.16 1.99
C GLU A 4 8.74 7.85 2.76
N SER A 5 8.42 7.85 4.05
CA SER A 5 8.44 6.64 4.86
C SER A 5 7.42 5.61 4.39
N ILE A 6 6.24 6.08 4.01
CA ILE A 6 5.19 5.21 3.47
C ILE A 6 5.67 4.55 2.18
N LEU A 7 6.26 5.33 1.27
CA LEU A 7 6.78 4.81 0.00
C LEU A 7 7.92 3.81 0.21
N GLU A 8 8.77 4.03 1.20
CA GLU A 8 9.83 3.08 1.55
C GLU A 8 9.27 1.74 1.98
N VAL A 9 8.26 1.74 2.86
CA VAL A 9 7.63 0.52 3.34
C VAL A 9 6.96 -0.22 2.17
N LEU A 10 6.18 0.50 1.38
CA LEU A 10 5.46 -0.10 0.24
C LEU A 10 6.42 -0.63 -0.82
N GLY A 11 7.48 0.11 -1.11
CA GLY A 11 8.49 -0.32 -2.07
C GLY A 11 9.25 -1.57 -1.62
N TYR A 12 9.61 -1.61 -0.35
CA TYR A 12 10.27 -2.79 0.23
C TYR A 12 9.36 -4.00 0.16
N ALA A 13 8.10 -3.84 0.59
CA ALA A 13 7.13 -4.93 0.58
C ALA A 13 6.84 -5.43 -0.84
N ASN A 14 6.73 -4.50 -1.81
CA ASN A 14 6.54 -4.85 -3.21
C ASN A 14 7.72 -5.67 -3.74
N GLY A 15 8.94 -5.23 -3.48
CA GLY A 15 10.15 -5.91 -3.96
C GLY A 15 10.41 -7.25 -3.29
N ASN A 16 9.84 -7.49 -2.11
CA ASN A 16 10.08 -8.71 -1.33
C ASN A 16 8.82 -9.58 -1.17
N ASP A 17 7.75 -9.24 -1.86
CA ASP A 17 6.48 -9.98 -1.81
C ASP A 17 5.97 -10.16 -0.37
N ARG A 18 6.00 -9.08 0.42
CA ARG A 18 5.61 -9.07 1.83
C ARG A 18 4.30 -8.33 2.03
N ALA A 19 3.51 -8.79 2.99
CA ALA A 19 2.26 -8.12 3.34
C ALA A 19 2.51 -6.87 4.17
N VAL A 20 1.63 -5.88 4.01
CA VAL A 20 1.66 -4.64 4.78
C VAL A 20 0.27 -4.35 5.35
N ARG A 21 0.24 -3.58 6.43
CA ARG A 21 -0.99 -2.96 6.92
C ARG A 21 -0.94 -1.49 6.57
N VAL A 22 -1.96 -1.03 5.86
CA VAL A 22 -2.09 0.36 5.45
C VAL A 22 -3.27 0.97 6.20
N VAL A 23 -3.06 2.12 6.81
CA VAL A 23 -4.13 2.87 7.51
C VAL A 23 -4.46 4.10 6.68
N LEU A 24 -5.75 4.26 6.41
CA LEU A 24 -6.27 5.36 5.60
C LEU A 24 -6.73 6.52 6.49
N ARG A 25 -6.97 7.68 5.88
CA ARG A 25 -7.36 8.90 6.60
C ARG A 25 -8.67 8.76 7.37
N ASP A 26 -9.56 7.88 6.91
CA ASP A 26 -10.84 7.63 7.59
C ASP A 26 -10.72 6.58 8.71
N GLY A 27 -9.52 6.09 8.98
CA GLY A 27 -9.27 5.07 9.99
C GLY A 27 -9.40 3.63 9.49
N THR A 28 -9.77 3.43 8.22
CA THR A 28 -9.85 2.09 7.65
C THR A 28 -8.46 1.46 7.54
N GLU A 29 -8.36 0.19 7.88
CA GLU A 29 -7.14 -0.58 7.72
C GLU A 29 -7.29 -1.59 6.58
N VAL A 30 -6.26 -1.69 5.75
CA VAL A 30 -6.21 -2.68 4.67
C VAL A 30 -4.91 -3.46 4.80
N ILE A 31 -5.02 -4.80 4.81
CA ILE A 31 -3.86 -5.68 4.89
C ILE A 31 -3.75 -6.43 3.57
N GLY A 32 -2.59 -6.35 2.95
CA GLY A 32 -2.35 -7.03 1.68
C GLY A 32 -0.92 -6.88 1.23
N THR A 33 -0.59 -7.55 0.13
CA THR A 33 0.74 -7.52 -0.47
C THR A 33 0.73 -6.55 -1.65
N PRO A 34 1.60 -5.53 -1.66
CA PRO A 34 1.67 -4.62 -2.79
C PRO A 34 2.06 -5.35 -4.07
N SER A 35 1.26 -5.22 -5.11
CA SER A 35 1.57 -5.76 -6.44
C SER A 35 2.22 -4.71 -7.33
N SER A 36 1.92 -3.43 -7.10
CA SER A 36 2.60 -2.34 -7.77
C SER A 36 2.44 -1.05 -6.98
N VAL A 37 3.44 -0.18 -7.11
CA VAL A 37 3.40 1.16 -6.50
C VAL A 37 3.69 2.15 -7.62
N ASP A 38 2.73 3.04 -7.90
CA ASP A 38 2.85 4.04 -8.94
C ASP A 38 3.00 5.42 -8.31
N THR A 39 4.17 6.02 -8.48
CA THR A 39 4.49 7.32 -7.89
C THR A 39 4.32 8.48 -8.87
N HIS A 40 3.79 8.24 -10.07
CA HIS A 40 3.50 9.31 -11.01
C HIS A 40 2.43 10.25 -10.46
N LEU A 41 2.57 11.53 -10.70
CA LEU A 41 1.64 12.55 -10.18
C LEU A 41 0.20 12.31 -10.62
N THR A 42 0.01 11.74 -11.80
CA THR A 42 -1.33 11.50 -12.34
C THR A 42 -1.97 10.22 -11.83
N ALA A 43 -1.20 9.24 -11.40
CA ALA A 43 -1.69 7.98 -10.87
C ALA A 43 -1.56 7.93 -9.34
N TYR A 44 -0.38 8.06 -8.82
CA TYR A 44 -0.03 8.18 -7.41
C TYR A 44 -0.84 7.23 -6.52
N GLU A 45 -0.71 5.93 -6.80
CA GLU A 45 -1.49 4.91 -6.10
C GLU A 45 -0.69 3.62 -5.90
N VAL A 46 -1.16 2.81 -4.96
CA VAL A 46 -0.64 1.47 -4.72
C VAL A 46 -1.76 0.48 -4.96
N PHE A 47 -1.42 -0.66 -5.55
CA PHE A 47 -2.34 -1.78 -5.72
C PHE A 47 -1.95 -2.87 -4.73
N LEU A 48 -2.90 -3.27 -3.88
CA LEU A 48 -2.69 -4.31 -2.89
C LEU A 48 -3.53 -5.54 -3.23
N ARG A 49 -2.92 -6.72 -3.06
CA ARG A 49 -3.67 -7.97 -3.08
C ARG A 49 -4.02 -8.33 -1.65
N PRO A 50 -5.33 -8.36 -1.29
CA PRO A 50 -5.73 -8.70 0.08
C PRO A 50 -5.24 -10.08 0.48
N ALA A 51 -4.93 -10.25 1.75
CA ALA A 51 -4.51 -11.55 2.28
C ALA A 51 -5.63 -12.59 2.05
N GLY A 52 -5.25 -13.71 1.46
CA GLY A 52 -6.20 -14.80 1.20
C GLY A 52 -7.01 -14.67 -0.09
N ASP A 53 -6.79 -13.62 -0.88
CA ASP A 53 -7.51 -13.39 -2.13
C ASP A 53 -6.56 -12.90 -3.23
N ASP A 54 -5.95 -13.83 -3.94
CA ASP A 54 -4.97 -13.52 -4.98
C ASP A 54 -5.61 -12.98 -6.27
N ASP A 55 -6.92 -13.10 -6.42
CA ASP A 55 -7.62 -12.68 -7.63
C ASP A 55 -8.12 -11.24 -7.56
N THR A 56 -8.00 -10.60 -6.41
CA THR A 56 -8.48 -9.23 -6.19
C THR A 56 -7.31 -8.28 -6.02
N GLU A 57 -7.41 -7.11 -6.64
CA GLU A 57 -6.49 -6.00 -6.39
C GLU A 57 -7.29 -4.80 -5.94
N ILE A 58 -6.81 -4.14 -4.89
CA ILE A 58 -7.42 -2.92 -4.37
C ILE A 58 -6.49 -1.75 -4.69
N GLY A 59 -6.98 -0.79 -5.46
CA GLY A 59 -6.24 0.43 -5.75
C GLY A 59 -6.49 1.46 -4.65
N ILE A 60 -5.42 2.01 -4.08
CA ILE A 60 -5.51 2.99 -3.00
C ILE A 60 -4.64 4.19 -3.37
N SER A 61 -5.24 5.38 -3.33
CA SER A 61 -4.48 6.61 -3.52
C SER A 61 -3.44 6.76 -2.42
N LEU A 62 -2.20 7.03 -2.80
CA LEU A 62 -1.13 7.24 -1.83
C LEU A 62 -1.43 8.45 -0.93
N ALA A 63 -2.16 9.44 -1.46
CA ALA A 63 -2.57 10.61 -0.68
C ALA A 63 -3.57 10.27 0.43
N ALA A 64 -4.28 9.15 0.33
CA ALA A 64 -5.23 8.71 1.34
C ALA A 64 -4.59 7.92 2.48
N ILE A 65 -3.33 7.56 2.36
CA ILE A 65 -2.63 6.72 3.33
C ILE A 65 -1.96 7.58 4.39
N VAL A 66 -2.22 7.29 5.66
CA VAL A 66 -1.58 8.00 6.77
C VAL A 66 -0.43 7.19 7.38
N SER A 67 -0.46 5.86 7.24
CA SER A 67 0.64 5.03 7.70
C SER A 67 0.66 3.70 6.96
N ALA A 68 1.84 3.09 6.92
CA ALA A 68 2.03 1.75 6.37
C ALA A 68 3.10 1.04 7.19
N GLU A 69 2.87 -0.23 7.50
CA GLU A 69 3.82 -1.02 8.28
C GLU A 69 3.85 -2.46 7.79
N MET A 70 4.97 -3.12 8.00
CA MET A 70 5.10 -4.55 7.70
C MET A 70 4.25 -5.36 8.69
N VAL A 71 3.61 -6.38 8.19
CA VAL A 71 2.81 -7.29 9.03
C VAL A 71 3.68 -8.45 9.51
#